data_85a0796fa113c03ada1001dcf99ef01e
#
_entry.id   85a0796fa113c03ada1001dcf99ef01e
#
_cell.length_a   1.000
_cell.length_b   1.000
_cell.length_c   1.000
_cell.angle_alpha   90.00
_cell.angle_beta   90.00
_cell.angle_gamma   90.00
#
_symmetry.space_group_name_H-M   'P 1'
#
loop_
_entity.id
_entity.type
_entity.pdbx_description
1 polymer ?
#
loop_
_entity_poly.entity_id
_entity_poly.type
_entity_poly.pdbx_seq_one_letter_code
_entity_poly.pdbx_strand_id
1 'polypeptide(L)'
;MKFAKIFIVAIVALLGFSACGDPNNGGGGGSTSEWNDNGSPVGEWVLTEWNGSKDLPFGVYIRFNEDNTFELYQHTYTVLWVRYTGTFSLNGSTLTGVYSDGEKWNSYTIKYNGETKQIRLTNTEKNEESIYTSTTIPTEIVEDATEAVNVRSVEFDKFL
;
A
#
# COMPACT_ATOMS: atom_id res chain seq x y z
N MET A 1 47.61 -38.97 -26.69
CA MET A 1 47.82 -37.79 -27.55
C MET A 1 47.33 -36.60 -26.80
N LYS A 2 48.20 -35.91 -26.07
CA LYS A 2 49.08 -34.79 -26.45
C LYS A 2 48.27 -33.74 -27.23
N PHE A 3 48.06 -32.57 -26.68
CA PHE A 3 48.67 -31.24 -26.79
C PHE A 3 47.79 -30.27 -25.98
N ALA A 4 48.26 -29.66 -24.96
CA ALA A 4 49.17 -28.51 -24.80
C ALA A 4 48.48 -27.14 -24.89
N LYS A 5 48.45 -26.52 -23.73
CA LYS A 5 48.79 -25.13 -23.34
C LYS A 5 48.48 -24.02 -24.33
N ILE A 6 47.86 -22.95 -23.82
CA ILE A 6 48.50 -21.61 -23.84
C ILE A 6 47.88 -20.76 -22.72
N PHE A 7 48.75 -20.27 -21.84
CA PHE A 7 48.54 -19.17 -20.89
C PHE A 7 48.61 -17.86 -21.65
N ILE A 8 47.69 -16.94 -21.44
CA ILE A 8 47.96 -15.53 -21.65
C ILE A 8 47.58 -14.78 -20.36
N VAL A 9 48.64 -14.42 -19.67
CA VAL A 9 48.66 -13.41 -18.62
C VAL A 9 48.70 -12.05 -19.29
N ALA A 10 47.72 -11.20 -19.08
CA ALA A 10 47.83 -9.80 -19.42
C ALA A 10 47.66 -9.00 -18.12
N ILE A 11 48.78 -8.56 -17.61
CA ILE A 11 48.94 -7.52 -16.60
C ILE A 11 48.74 -6.19 -17.31
N VAL A 12 47.78 -5.38 -16.88
CA VAL A 12 47.77 -3.95 -17.20
C VAL A 12 47.49 -3.14 -15.95
N ALA A 13 48.55 -2.55 -15.53
CA ALA A 13 48.85 -1.33 -14.82
C ALA A 13 47.70 -0.56 -14.16
N LEU A 14 47.92 -0.35 -12.87
CA LEU A 14 47.42 0.72 -12.01
C LEU A 14 47.79 2.11 -12.62
N LEU A 15 46.78 2.88 -12.91
CA LEU A 15 46.94 4.34 -12.92
C LEU A 15 45.97 4.90 -11.88
N GLY A 16 46.56 5.36 -10.78
CA GLY A 16 45.90 6.16 -9.78
C GLY A 16 45.49 7.51 -10.35
N PHE A 17 44.25 7.86 -10.18
CA PHE A 17 43.81 9.25 -10.21
C PHE A 17 43.22 9.57 -8.84
N SER A 18 44.09 10.23 -8.05
CA SER A 18 43.61 11.05 -6.95
C SER A 18 42.93 12.27 -7.55
N ALA A 19 41.61 12.32 -7.46
CA ALA A 19 40.89 13.58 -7.60
C ALA A 19 40.16 13.83 -6.28
N CYS A 20 40.74 14.73 -5.49
CA CYS A 20 39.97 15.50 -4.53
C CYS A 20 38.96 16.34 -5.30
N GLY A 21 37.72 16.15 -5.07
CA GLY A 21 36.60 16.90 -5.64
C GLY A 21 35.45 16.91 -4.68
N ASP A 22 35.18 18.09 -4.15
CA ASP A 22 33.97 18.62 -3.49
C ASP A 22 32.94 17.69 -2.91
N PRO A 23 32.56 17.86 -1.63
CA PRO A 23 31.43 17.14 -1.00
C PRO A 23 30.12 17.90 -1.23
N ASN A 24 29.76 18.23 -2.46
CA ASN A 24 28.45 18.84 -2.77
C ASN A 24 28.09 18.64 -4.26
N ASN A 25 27.84 17.42 -4.66
CA ASN A 25 26.88 17.08 -5.73
C ASN A 25 26.92 15.58 -6.03
N GLY A 26 26.26 14.78 -5.24
CA GLY A 26 26.03 13.37 -5.49
C GLY A 26 24.63 13.16 -6.04
N GLY A 27 24.40 13.55 -7.28
CA GLY A 27 23.22 13.14 -8.03
C GLY A 27 23.28 11.65 -8.34
N GLY A 28 22.85 10.81 -7.42
CA GLY A 28 22.49 9.41 -7.64
C GLY A 28 21.01 9.35 -7.85
N GLY A 29 20.52 9.44 -9.09
CA GLY A 29 19.13 9.24 -9.44
C GLY A 29 18.74 7.77 -9.32
N GLY A 30 18.58 7.29 -8.11
CA GLY A 30 17.72 6.18 -7.80
C GLY A 30 16.36 6.78 -7.49
N SER A 31 15.38 6.62 -8.37
CA SER A 31 13.98 6.92 -8.07
C SER A 31 13.54 5.94 -6.99
N THR A 32 13.86 6.23 -5.75
CA THR A 32 13.17 5.66 -4.62
C THR A 32 11.83 6.37 -4.60
N SER A 33 10.77 5.69 -5.03
CA SER A 33 9.41 6.20 -4.94
C SER A 33 9.16 6.65 -3.50
N GLU A 34 9.17 7.97 -3.29
CA GLU A 34 9.26 8.55 -1.96
C GLU A 34 7.85 8.62 -1.36
N TRP A 35 7.68 7.96 -0.24
CA TRP A 35 6.48 8.07 0.57
C TRP A 35 6.51 9.39 1.34
N ASN A 36 5.46 10.18 1.22
CA ASN A 36 5.34 11.49 1.87
C ASN A 36 3.98 11.66 2.56
N ASP A 37 3.85 12.72 3.33
CA ASP A 37 2.63 13.03 4.08
C ASP A 37 1.66 13.95 3.30
N ASN A 38 2.02 14.34 2.07
CA ASN A 38 1.26 15.27 1.26
C ASN A 38 0.38 14.53 0.28
N GLY A 39 -0.91 14.44 0.58
CA GLY A 39 -1.89 13.81 -0.29
C GLY A 39 -3.29 13.83 0.32
N SER A 40 -4.22 13.25 -0.40
CA SER A 40 -5.60 13.05 0.06
C SER A 40 -5.95 11.56 -0.01
N PRO A 41 -6.63 10.99 0.98
CA PRO A 41 -7.15 9.63 0.86
C PRO A 41 -8.33 9.54 -0.11
N VAL A 42 -8.97 10.67 -0.45
CA VAL A 42 -10.16 10.69 -1.30
C VAL A 42 -9.90 9.99 -2.63
N GLY A 43 -10.75 9.04 -2.97
CA GLY A 43 -10.62 8.21 -4.16
C GLY A 43 -10.96 6.74 -3.90
N GLU A 44 -10.70 5.91 -4.89
CA GLU A 44 -10.95 4.48 -4.86
C GLU A 44 -9.63 3.71 -4.87
N TRP A 45 -9.54 2.71 -4.02
CA TRP A 45 -8.31 2.02 -3.71
C TRP A 45 -8.52 0.51 -3.63
N VAL A 46 -7.56 -0.26 -4.14
CA VAL A 46 -7.50 -1.72 -3.97
C VAL A 46 -6.29 -2.09 -3.14
N LEU A 47 -6.46 -2.97 -2.17
CA LEU A 47 -5.34 -3.55 -1.42
C LEU A 47 -4.46 -4.37 -2.35
N THR A 48 -3.18 -4.03 -2.42
CA THR A 48 -2.19 -4.70 -3.27
C THR A 48 -1.06 -5.35 -2.50
N GLU A 49 -0.87 -4.97 -1.23
CA GLU A 49 0.13 -5.57 -0.36
C GLU A 49 -0.31 -5.48 1.09
N TRP A 50 -0.10 -6.54 1.87
CA TRP A 50 -0.37 -6.60 3.29
C TRP A 50 0.80 -7.25 4.03
N ASN A 51 1.40 -6.51 4.97
CA ASN A 51 2.58 -6.94 5.73
C ASN A 51 3.71 -7.50 4.86
N GLY A 52 3.97 -6.82 3.71
CA GLY A 52 5.02 -7.20 2.76
C GLY A 52 4.64 -8.33 1.80
N SER A 53 3.44 -8.93 1.92
CA SER A 53 2.94 -9.94 0.99
C SER A 53 2.06 -9.32 -0.08
N LYS A 54 2.33 -9.67 -1.35
CA LYS A 54 1.50 -9.35 -2.52
C LYS A 54 0.59 -10.50 -2.94
N ASP A 55 0.84 -11.68 -2.40
CA ASP A 55 -0.02 -12.86 -2.59
C ASP A 55 -1.12 -12.83 -1.51
N LEU A 56 -2.25 -12.23 -1.89
CA LEU A 56 -3.38 -12.00 -0.98
C LEU A 56 -4.49 -13.00 -1.31
N PRO A 57 -4.84 -13.91 -0.37
CA PRO A 57 -5.95 -14.87 -0.57
C PRO A 57 -7.32 -14.23 -0.39
N PHE A 58 -7.38 -12.91 -0.25
CA PHE A 58 -8.59 -12.12 0.00
C PHE A 58 -8.54 -10.80 -0.78
N GLY A 59 -9.67 -10.13 -0.90
CA GLY A 59 -9.77 -8.83 -1.58
C GLY A 59 -10.35 -7.76 -0.69
N VAL A 60 -9.79 -6.55 -0.80
CA VAL A 60 -10.27 -5.36 -0.11
C VAL A 60 -10.24 -4.17 -1.06
N TYR A 61 -11.36 -3.47 -1.17
CA TYR A 61 -11.46 -2.17 -1.81
C TYR A 61 -11.97 -1.13 -0.82
N ILE A 62 -11.49 0.09 -0.94
CA ILE A 62 -11.94 1.22 -0.13
C ILE A 62 -12.24 2.39 -1.05
N ARG A 63 -13.38 3.05 -0.82
CA ARG A 63 -13.69 4.35 -1.38
C ARG A 63 -13.75 5.36 -0.25
N PHE A 64 -12.96 6.41 -0.35
CA PHE A 64 -13.02 7.57 0.52
C PHE A 64 -13.66 8.72 -0.24
N ASN A 65 -14.76 9.25 0.27
CA ASN A 65 -15.53 10.32 -0.35
C ASN A 65 -15.10 11.71 0.17
N GLU A 66 -15.37 12.74 -0.62
CA GLU A 66 -15.05 14.14 -0.27
C GLU A 66 -15.82 14.64 0.96
N ASP A 67 -16.97 14.03 1.27
CA ASP A 67 -17.80 14.34 2.44
C ASP A 67 -17.35 13.64 3.73
N ASN A 68 -16.15 13.03 3.72
CA ASN A 68 -15.58 12.24 4.80
C ASN A 68 -16.35 10.94 5.11
N THR A 69 -17.17 10.45 4.21
CA THR A 69 -17.70 9.09 4.29
C THR A 69 -16.78 8.09 3.61
N PHE A 70 -16.89 6.83 3.99
CA PHE A 70 -16.17 5.75 3.31
C PHE A 70 -17.09 4.56 3.04
N GLU A 71 -16.68 3.77 2.05
CA GLU A 71 -17.21 2.44 1.77
C GLU A 71 -16.04 1.46 1.72
N LEU A 72 -16.15 0.38 2.46
CA LEU A 72 -15.18 -0.72 2.47
C LEU A 72 -15.86 -1.96 1.93
N TYR A 73 -15.30 -2.53 0.88
CA TYR A 73 -15.72 -3.79 0.29
C TYR A 73 -14.66 -4.84 0.59
N GLN A 74 -15.03 -5.89 1.29
CA GLN A 74 -14.10 -6.97 1.62
C GLN A 74 -14.70 -8.35 1.37
N HIS A 75 -13.86 -9.29 0.93
CA HIS A 75 -14.12 -10.72 1.01
C HIS A 75 -12.89 -11.42 1.62
N THR A 76 -12.88 -11.50 2.93
CA THR A 76 -11.77 -12.03 3.71
C THR A 76 -12.00 -13.46 4.16
N TYR A 77 -13.23 -13.79 4.53
CA TYR A 77 -13.60 -15.11 5.08
C TYR A 77 -14.73 -15.79 4.31
N THR A 78 -15.31 -15.13 3.31
CA THR A 78 -16.40 -15.66 2.50
C THR A 78 -16.13 -15.40 1.04
N VAL A 79 -16.83 -16.12 0.16
CA VAL A 79 -16.83 -15.88 -1.29
C VAL A 79 -17.69 -14.66 -1.68
N LEU A 80 -18.44 -14.11 -0.73
CA LEU A 80 -19.30 -12.95 -0.95
C LEU A 80 -18.57 -11.67 -0.55
N TRP A 81 -18.76 -10.63 -1.33
CA TRP A 81 -18.35 -9.29 -0.95
C TRP A 81 -19.29 -8.74 0.12
N VAL A 82 -18.70 -8.18 1.18
CA VAL A 82 -19.45 -7.51 2.25
C VAL A 82 -19.07 -6.04 2.21
N ARG A 83 -20.09 -5.16 2.20
CA ARG A 83 -19.92 -3.71 2.23
C ARG A 83 -20.13 -3.18 3.64
N TYR A 84 -19.15 -2.42 4.10
CA TYR A 84 -19.21 -1.61 5.30
C TYR A 84 -19.18 -0.14 4.91
N THR A 85 -19.87 0.69 5.67
CA THR A 85 -19.88 2.15 5.49
C THR A 85 -19.57 2.83 6.79
N GLY A 86 -19.25 4.12 6.73
CA GLY A 86 -19.01 4.94 7.92
C GLY A 86 -18.39 6.29 7.56
N THR A 87 -17.72 6.88 8.54
CA THR A 87 -17.05 8.18 8.39
C THR A 87 -15.59 8.06 8.78
N PHE A 88 -14.73 8.86 8.16
CA PHE A 88 -13.32 8.93 8.49
C PHE A 88 -12.91 10.36 8.84
N SER A 89 -11.77 10.49 9.49
CA SER A 89 -11.12 11.77 9.79
C SER A 89 -9.63 11.66 9.56
N LEU A 90 -9.07 12.68 8.93
CA LEU A 90 -7.63 12.83 8.72
C LEU A 90 -7.13 14.04 9.51
N ASN A 91 -6.19 13.81 10.42
CA ASN A 91 -5.53 14.85 11.19
C ASN A 91 -4.02 14.75 11.01
N GLY A 92 -3.46 15.62 10.18
CA GLY A 92 -2.08 15.47 9.69
C GLY A 92 -1.94 14.17 8.91
N SER A 93 -1.08 13.27 9.35
CA SER A 93 -0.91 11.92 8.78
C SER A 93 -1.66 10.83 9.55
N THR A 94 -2.51 11.19 10.52
CA THR A 94 -3.30 10.21 11.28
C THR A 94 -4.69 10.07 10.69
N LEU A 95 -4.99 8.88 10.18
CA LEU A 95 -6.29 8.48 9.65
C LEU A 95 -7.03 7.65 10.71
N THR A 96 -8.27 8.03 11.00
CA THR A 96 -9.18 7.31 11.90
C THR A 96 -10.55 7.20 11.27
N GLY A 97 -11.38 6.28 11.74
CA GLY A 97 -12.74 6.16 11.25
C GLY A 97 -13.68 5.49 12.24
N VAL A 98 -14.97 5.58 11.91
CA VAL A 98 -16.07 4.97 12.66
C VAL A 98 -17.01 4.33 11.66
N TYR A 99 -17.28 3.05 11.83
CA TYR A 99 -18.28 2.33 11.05
C TYR A 99 -19.70 2.79 11.37
N SER A 100 -20.64 2.56 10.48
CA SER A 100 -22.04 2.95 10.67
C SER A 100 -22.74 2.29 11.87
N ASP A 101 -22.20 1.18 12.37
CA ASP A 101 -22.64 0.51 13.60
C ASP A 101 -22.03 1.09 14.88
N GLY A 102 -21.13 2.08 14.76
CA GLY A 102 -20.47 2.76 15.86
C GLY A 102 -19.12 2.17 16.27
N GLU A 103 -18.69 1.06 15.68
CA GLU A 103 -17.36 0.52 15.92
C GLU A 103 -16.27 1.44 15.33
N LYS A 104 -15.18 1.60 16.06
CA LYS A 104 -14.08 2.46 15.62
C LYS A 104 -12.99 1.63 14.93
N TRP A 105 -12.38 2.23 13.91
CA TRP A 105 -11.14 1.70 13.34
C TRP A 105 -10.00 1.74 14.35
N ASN A 106 -8.96 0.96 14.08
CA ASN A 106 -7.64 1.26 14.61
C ASN A 106 -7.16 2.61 14.06
N SER A 107 -6.21 3.26 14.74
CA SER A 107 -5.56 4.44 14.18
C SER A 107 -4.47 4.03 13.19
N TYR A 108 -4.41 4.73 12.07
CA TYR A 108 -3.40 4.49 11.03
C TYR A 108 -2.58 5.74 10.76
N THR A 109 -1.28 5.57 10.55
CA THR A 109 -0.49 6.58 9.85
C THR A 109 -0.67 6.36 8.36
N ILE A 110 -1.06 7.42 7.62
CA ILE A 110 -1.17 7.37 6.16
C ILE A 110 0.01 8.07 5.50
N LYS A 111 0.53 7.47 4.45
CA LYS A 111 1.53 8.06 3.56
C LYS A 111 1.12 7.86 2.10
N TYR A 112 1.59 8.75 1.25
CA TYR A 112 1.22 8.82 -0.16
C TYR A 112 2.44 8.63 -1.04
N ASN A 113 2.24 7.96 -2.17
CA ASN A 113 3.20 7.87 -3.25
C ASN A 113 2.51 8.30 -4.55
N GLY A 114 2.82 9.51 -4.99
CA GLY A 114 2.21 10.10 -6.19
C GLY A 114 2.66 9.44 -7.50
N GLU A 115 3.87 8.89 -7.55
CA GLU A 115 4.41 8.24 -8.74
C GLU A 115 3.72 6.90 -9.00
N THR A 116 3.55 6.10 -7.95
CA THR A 116 2.91 4.78 -8.04
C THR A 116 1.40 4.85 -7.83
N LYS A 117 0.86 6.02 -7.51
CA LYS A 117 -0.55 6.24 -7.16
C LYS A 117 -1.00 5.29 -6.04
N GLN A 118 -0.26 5.30 -4.96
CA GLN A 118 -0.49 4.41 -3.82
C GLN A 118 -0.66 5.19 -2.53
N ILE A 119 -1.41 4.59 -1.60
CA ILE A 119 -1.42 4.97 -0.19
C ILE A 119 -0.93 3.80 0.64
N ARG A 120 -0.24 4.12 1.73
CA ARG A 120 0.21 3.18 2.75
C ARG A 120 -0.49 3.52 4.05
N LEU A 121 -1.13 2.54 4.64
CA LEU A 121 -1.71 2.62 5.97
C LEU A 121 -0.90 1.75 6.92
N THR A 122 -0.35 2.35 7.97
CA THR A 122 0.37 1.62 9.03
C THR A 122 -0.44 1.71 10.30
N ASN A 123 -0.89 0.57 10.83
CA ASN A 123 -1.59 0.49 12.10
C ASN A 123 -0.66 0.94 13.23
N THR A 124 -1.08 1.95 14.01
CA THR A 124 -0.22 2.57 15.03
C THR A 124 0.00 1.69 16.26
N GLU A 125 -0.87 0.71 16.50
CA GLU A 125 -0.79 -0.19 17.65
C GLU A 125 -0.05 -1.50 17.31
N LYS A 126 -0.37 -2.08 16.14
CA LYS A 126 0.14 -3.41 15.74
C LYS A 126 1.33 -3.34 14.80
N ASN A 127 1.62 -2.15 14.25
CA ASN A 127 2.65 -1.94 13.21
C ASN A 127 2.41 -2.80 11.94
N GLU A 128 1.16 -3.15 11.69
CA GLU A 128 0.75 -3.82 10.44
C GLU A 128 0.66 -2.79 9.32
N GLU A 129 1.14 -3.17 8.15
CA GLU A 129 1.19 -2.28 7.00
C GLU A 129 0.30 -2.80 5.88
N SER A 130 -0.46 -1.89 5.28
CA SER A 130 -1.30 -2.15 4.11
C SER A 130 -0.99 -1.14 3.02
N ILE A 131 -0.71 -1.61 1.79
CA ILE A 131 -0.50 -0.75 0.62
C ILE A 131 -1.68 -0.93 -0.32
N TYR A 132 -2.27 0.19 -0.68
CA TYR A 132 -3.38 0.26 -1.63
C TYR A 132 -2.95 1.01 -2.87
N THR A 133 -3.40 0.54 -4.02
CA THR A 133 -3.19 1.20 -5.32
C THR A 133 -4.51 1.84 -5.77
N SER A 134 -4.42 3.05 -6.33
CA SER A 134 -5.57 3.74 -6.90
C SER A 134 -6.17 2.91 -8.03
N THR A 135 -7.50 2.82 -8.04
CA THR A 135 -8.26 2.02 -9.02
C THR A 135 -9.64 2.63 -9.24
N THR A 136 -10.44 2.00 -10.07
CA THR A 136 -11.91 2.12 -10.05
C THR A 136 -12.46 0.81 -9.53
N ILE A 137 -13.34 0.87 -8.52
CA ILE A 137 -13.95 -0.35 -7.96
C ILE A 137 -14.86 -0.96 -9.02
N PRO A 138 -14.69 -2.23 -9.39
CA PRO A 138 -15.54 -2.91 -10.36
C PRO A 138 -17.02 -2.82 -9.99
N THR A 139 -17.86 -2.51 -10.98
CA THR A 139 -19.31 -2.32 -10.77
C THR A 139 -19.97 -3.57 -10.17
N GLU A 140 -19.53 -4.75 -10.59
CA GLU A 140 -20.02 -6.02 -10.07
C GLU A 140 -19.74 -6.19 -8.56
N ILE A 141 -18.63 -5.64 -8.05
CA ILE A 141 -18.36 -5.67 -6.60
C ILE A 141 -19.30 -4.73 -5.86
N VAL A 142 -19.57 -3.56 -6.43
CA VAL A 142 -20.47 -2.56 -5.81
C VAL A 142 -21.92 -3.07 -5.78
N GLU A 143 -22.37 -3.71 -6.87
CA GLU A 143 -23.75 -4.19 -7.01
C GLU A 143 -24.02 -5.48 -6.25
N ASP A 144 -23.04 -6.40 -6.23
CA ASP A 144 -23.20 -7.73 -5.61
C ASP A 144 -22.86 -7.74 -4.11
N ALA A 145 -22.26 -6.67 -3.57
CA ALA A 145 -21.88 -6.61 -2.17
C ALA A 145 -23.10 -6.60 -1.25
N THR A 146 -23.08 -7.50 -0.27
CA THR A 146 -24.09 -7.52 0.79
C THR A 146 -23.77 -6.50 1.87
N GLU A 147 -24.76 -5.71 2.27
CA GLU A 147 -24.61 -4.79 3.41
C GLU A 147 -24.29 -5.57 4.69
N ALA A 148 -23.28 -5.12 5.43
CA ALA A 148 -22.83 -5.76 6.67
C ALA A 148 -23.96 -5.91 7.70
N VAL A 149 -24.87 -4.94 7.78
CA VAL A 149 -26.04 -4.96 8.68
C VAL A 149 -27.04 -6.08 8.38
N ASN A 150 -27.00 -6.67 7.19
CA ASN A 150 -27.88 -7.74 6.74
C ASN A 150 -27.29 -9.15 6.95
N VAL A 151 -26.01 -9.23 7.31
CA VAL A 151 -25.31 -10.51 7.55
C VAL A 151 -25.51 -10.93 9.00
N ARG A 152 -26.64 -11.54 9.30
CA ARG A 152 -27.14 -11.79 10.66
C ARG A 152 -26.45 -12.90 11.47
N SER A 153 -25.35 -13.49 11.08
CA SER A 153 -24.84 -14.66 11.82
C SER A 153 -23.34 -14.89 11.85
N VAL A 154 -22.54 -14.06 11.22
CA VAL A 154 -21.08 -14.19 11.28
C VAL A 154 -20.50 -12.79 11.51
N GLU A 155 -19.94 -12.60 12.69
CA GLU A 155 -19.11 -11.44 12.97
C GLU A 155 -17.84 -11.61 12.13
N PHE A 156 -17.80 -10.94 10.98
CA PHE A 156 -16.58 -10.90 10.17
C PHE A 156 -15.69 -9.81 10.72
N ASP A 157 -14.44 -10.15 11.01
CA ASP A 157 -13.43 -9.15 11.36
C ASP A 157 -13.36 -8.11 10.25
N LYS A 158 -13.60 -6.86 10.62
CA LYS A 158 -13.50 -5.70 9.73
C LYS A 158 -12.02 -5.44 9.46
N PHE A 159 -11.70 -5.11 8.22
CA PHE A 159 -10.31 -4.99 7.79
C PHE A 159 -9.61 -3.73 8.34
N LEU A 160 -10.35 -2.66 8.64
CA LEU A 160 -9.83 -1.41 9.20
C LEU A 160 -10.08 -1.29 10.69
#